data_263526cd6ed60ec70dc02b91deb4f38a
#
_entry.id   263526cd6ed60ec70dc02b91deb4f38a
#
_cell.length_a   1.000
_cell.length_b   1.000
_cell.length_c   1.000
_cell.angle_alpha   90.00
_cell.angle_beta   90.00
_cell.angle_gamma   90.00
#
_symmetry.space_group_name_H-M   'P 1'
#
loop_
_entity.id
_entity.type
_entity.pdbx_description
1 polymer ?
#
loop_
_entity_poly.entity_id
_entity_poly.type
_entity_poly.pdbx_seq_one_letter_code
_entity_poly.pdbx_strand_id
1 'polypeptide(L)'
;MEIHAPHKPVHSLREMITHLVLVTLGVLIALSFEGIGSWREHRALLREARANILSELRDNQKELAHRLTEIPKERANLTAAIDVAQKLMDSKKLEGQVQLGFSTADLRDASRTTATVTGAFGLMDYSEVKKYATVYGHQELFLRAQTTAILDLTRTMAAIHLLQHSDKATARELEDWKMDLRLTLASLAIEEGLGEGLVKEYERVLKGQEP
;
A
#
# COMPACT_ATOMS: atom_id res chain seq x y z
N MET A 1 -48.48 -17.88 -56.36
CA MET A 1 -47.23 -17.64 -55.65
C MET A 1 -46.77 -18.97 -55.06
N GLU A 2 -45.95 -19.71 -55.88
CA GLU A 2 -45.48 -21.02 -55.43
C GLU A 2 -44.28 -20.87 -54.54
N ILE A 3 -44.45 -21.33 -53.27
CA ILE A 3 -43.37 -21.41 -52.36
C ILE A 3 -42.57 -22.68 -52.67
N HIS A 4 -41.43 -22.49 -53.33
CA HIS A 4 -40.47 -23.56 -53.53
C HIS A 4 -39.84 -23.91 -52.22
N ALA A 5 -40.14 -25.08 -51.70
CA ALA A 5 -39.40 -25.66 -50.57
C ALA A 5 -38.07 -26.19 -51.08
N PRO A 6 -36.95 -25.58 -50.73
CA PRO A 6 -35.65 -26.13 -51.09
C PRO A 6 -35.16 -26.90 -49.87
N HIS A 7 -35.09 -28.16 -49.92
CA HIS A 7 -34.08 -28.94 -49.22
C HIS A 7 -34.28 -30.41 -49.57
N LYS A 8 -33.43 -30.90 -50.45
CA LYS A 8 -33.29 -32.36 -50.65
C LYS A 8 -32.93 -32.93 -49.26
N PRO A 9 -33.70 -33.91 -48.76
CA PRO A 9 -33.34 -34.56 -47.52
C PRO A 9 -31.95 -35.21 -47.70
N VAL A 10 -31.10 -35.11 -46.69
CA VAL A 10 -29.80 -35.78 -46.63
C VAL A 10 -30.04 -37.27 -46.74
N HIS A 11 -29.76 -37.85 -47.91
CA HIS A 11 -30.11 -39.24 -48.23
C HIS A 11 -28.99 -40.23 -47.96
N SER A 12 -27.81 -39.78 -47.51
CA SER A 12 -26.68 -40.65 -47.25
C SER A 12 -26.00 -40.32 -45.93
N LEU A 13 -25.70 -41.36 -45.16
CA LEU A 13 -24.92 -41.27 -43.92
C LEU A 13 -23.60 -40.52 -44.13
N ARG A 14 -23.01 -40.67 -45.33
CA ARG A 14 -21.77 -40.00 -45.71
C ARG A 14 -21.94 -38.48 -45.83
N GLU A 15 -23.02 -37.97 -46.38
CA GLU A 15 -23.33 -36.53 -46.48
C GLU A 15 -23.56 -35.93 -45.07
N MET A 16 -24.28 -36.66 -44.23
CA MET A 16 -24.52 -36.24 -42.86
C MET A 16 -23.20 -36.10 -42.07
N ILE A 17 -22.29 -37.09 -42.19
CA ILE A 17 -20.97 -37.05 -41.57
C ILE A 17 -20.15 -35.88 -42.14
N THR A 18 -20.16 -35.65 -43.46
CA THR A 18 -19.44 -34.53 -44.09
C THR A 18 -19.94 -33.19 -43.57
N HIS A 19 -21.26 -32.99 -43.47
CA HIS A 19 -21.83 -31.77 -42.90
C HIS A 19 -21.44 -31.60 -41.43
N LEU A 20 -21.49 -32.65 -40.60
CA LEU A 20 -21.10 -32.63 -39.21
C LEU A 20 -19.63 -32.23 -39.05
N VAL A 21 -18.73 -32.83 -39.83
CA VAL A 21 -17.29 -32.50 -39.83
C VAL A 21 -17.06 -31.04 -40.24
N LEU A 22 -17.75 -30.55 -41.28
CA LEU A 22 -17.59 -29.16 -41.73
C LEU A 22 -18.05 -28.15 -40.68
N VAL A 23 -19.21 -28.39 -40.07
CA VAL A 23 -19.72 -27.53 -38.98
C VAL A 23 -18.79 -27.58 -37.76
N THR A 24 -18.36 -28.77 -37.37
CA THR A 24 -17.42 -28.93 -36.23
C THR A 24 -16.11 -28.20 -36.50
N LEU A 25 -15.56 -28.32 -37.70
CA LEU A 25 -14.33 -27.61 -38.08
C LEU A 25 -14.51 -26.09 -38.06
N GLY A 26 -15.64 -25.59 -38.58
CA GLY A 26 -15.98 -24.15 -38.49
C GLY A 26 -16.05 -23.62 -37.07
N VAL A 27 -16.70 -24.37 -36.16
CA VAL A 27 -16.79 -24.02 -34.75
C VAL A 27 -15.41 -24.06 -34.08
N LEU A 28 -14.59 -25.08 -34.34
CA LEU A 28 -13.23 -25.18 -33.81
C LEU A 28 -12.33 -24.02 -34.26
N ILE A 29 -12.45 -23.62 -35.51
CA ILE A 29 -11.71 -22.47 -36.06
C ILE A 29 -12.16 -21.17 -35.33
N ALA A 30 -13.48 -20.94 -35.21
CA ALA A 30 -14.01 -19.78 -34.52
C ALA A 30 -13.54 -19.70 -33.07
N LEU A 31 -13.63 -20.80 -32.29
CA LEU A 31 -13.15 -20.88 -30.89
C LEU A 31 -11.64 -20.68 -30.80
N SER A 32 -10.86 -21.12 -31.82
CA SER A 32 -9.42 -20.91 -31.82
C SER A 32 -9.07 -19.43 -31.98
N PHE A 33 -9.77 -18.67 -32.80
CA PHE A 33 -9.57 -17.23 -32.95
C PHE A 33 -9.97 -16.46 -31.69
N GLU A 34 -11.08 -16.83 -31.05
CA GLU A 34 -11.51 -16.24 -29.79
C GLU A 34 -10.47 -16.49 -28.67
N GLY A 35 -9.96 -17.73 -28.59
CA GLY A 35 -8.91 -18.09 -27.64
C GLY A 35 -7.61 -17.31 -27.83
N ILE A 36 -7.20 -17.02 -29.06
CA ILE A 36 -6.00 -16.21 -29.34
C ILE A 36 -6.22 -14.75 -28.95
N GLY A 37 -7.40 -14.19 -29.16
CA GLY A 37 -7.77 -12.83 -28.78
C GLY A 37 -7.68 -12.67 -27.26
N SER A 38 -8.39 -13.50 -26.52
CA SER A 38 -8.42 -13.46 -25.06
C SER A 38 -7.03 -13.69 -24.42
N TRP A 39 -6.23 -14.60 -24.97
CA TRP A 39 -4.86 -14.84 -24.52
C TRP A 39 -3.96 -13.58 -24.69
N ARG A 40 -4.11 -12.84 -25.79
CA ARG A 40 -3.37 -11.59 -26.02
C ARG A 40 -3.76 -10.50 -25.02
N GLU A 41 -5.07 -10.37 -24.77
CA GLU A 41 -5.62 -9.42 -23.80
C GLU A 41 -5.14 -9.75 -22.38
N HIS A 42 -5.21 -11.00 -21.95
CA HIS A 42 -4.70 -11.45 -20.66
C HIS A 42 -3.20 -11.17 -20.50
N ARG A 43 -2.40 -11.42 -21.53
CA ARG A 43 -0.97 -11.10 -21.49
C ARG A 43 -0.68 -9.60 -21.42
N ALA A 44 -1.47 -8.78 -22.08
CA ALA A 44 -1.34 -7.33 -22.02
C ALA A 44 -1.70 -6.82 -20.62
N LEU A 45 -2.83 -7.26 -20.07
CA LEU A 45 -3.28 -6.93 -18.72
C LEU A 45 -2.26 -7.32 -17.65
N LEU A 46 -1.69 -8.52 -17.74
CA LEU A 46 -0.63 -8.98 -16.83
C LEU A 46 0.61 -8.10 -16.85
N ARG A 47 1.09 -7.75 -18.05
CA ARG A 47 2.28 -6.90 -18.20
C ARG A 47 2.04 -5.51 -17.64
N GLU A 48 0.89 -4.94 -17.92
CA GLU A 48 0.50 -3.62 -17.43
C GLU A 48 0.36 -3.62 -15.90
N ALA A 49 -0.34 -4.59 -15.32
CA ALA A 49 -0.49 -4.71 -13.88
C ALA A 49 0.85 -4.85 -13.17
N ARG A 50 1.76 -5.71 -13.68
CA ARG A 50 3.11 -5.86 -13.13
C ARG A 50 3.91 -4.57 -13.19
N ALA A 51 3.90 -3.91 -14.34
CA ALA A 51 4.62 -2.65 -14.54
C ALA A 51 4.14 -1.56 -13.56
N ASN A 52 2.82 -1.42 -13.42
CA ASN A 52 2.20 -0.44 -12.53
C ASN A 52 2.50 -0.74 -11.06
N ILE A 53 2.36 -2.00 -10.61
CA ILE A 53 2.70 -2.40 -9.25
C ILE A 53 4.18 -2.12 -8.95
N LEU A 54 5.10 -2.52 -9.82
CA LEU A 54 6.52 -2.30 -9.60
C LEU A 54 6.90 -0.81 -9.61
N SER A 55 6.25 -0.01 -10.44
CA SER A 55 6.43 1.44 -10.44
C SER A 55 5.96 2.04 -9.12
N GLU A 56 4.76 1.69 -8.66
CA GLU A 56 4.20 2.15 -7.40
C GLU A 56 5.08 1.76 -6.20
N LEU A 57 5.57 0.52 -6.16
CA LEU A 57 6.46 0.07 -5.09
C LEU A 57 7.80 0.82 -5.08
N ARG A 58 8.36 1.21 -6.25
CA ARG A 58 9.57 2.04 -6.30
C ARG A 58 9.32 3.46 -5.78
N ASP A 59 8.18 4.02 -6.10
CA ASP A 59 7.83 5.36 -5.62
C ASP A 59 7.53 5.34 -4.12
N ASN A 60 6.81 4.34 -3.63
CA ASN A 60 6.58 4.10 -2.21
C ASN A 60 7.90 3.90 -1.45
N GLN A 61 8.87 3.17 -2.04
CA GLN A 61 10.19 2.99 -1.42
C GLN A 61 10.94 4.32 -1.22
N LYS A 62 10.89 5.22 -2.21
CA LYS A 62 11.51 6.55 -2.10
C LYS A 62 10.83 7.40 -1.03
N GLU A 63 9.51 7.39 -1.02
CA GLU A 63 8.70 8.12 -0.05
C GLU A 63 8.98 7.63 1.38
N LEU A 64 9.01 6.32 1.57
CA LEU A 64 9.36 5.71 2.87
C LEU A 64 10.80 6.04 3.29
N ALA A 65 11.76 5.98 2.36
CA ALA A 65 13.13 6.33 2.65
C ALA A 65 13.27 7.78 3.11
N HIS A 66 12.55 8.72 2.48
CA HIS A 66 12.48 10.11 2.94
C HIS A 66 11.89 10.21 4.34
N ARG A 67 10.75 9.56 4.60
CA ARG A 67 10.13 9.53 5.94
C ARG A 67 11.12 9.06 7.02
N LEU A 68 11.84 7.99 6.77
CA LEU A 68 12.82 7.44 7.70
C LEU A 68 13.98 8.40 8.03
N THR A 69 14.28 9.37 7.15
CA THR A 69 15.28 10.42 7.46
C THR A 69 14.77 11.49 8.41
N GLU A 70 13.45 11.68 8.50
CA GLU A 70 12.83 12.69 9.36
C GLU A 70 12.57 12.18 10.79
N ILE A 71 12.26 10.90 10.97
CA ILE A 71 11.94 10.31 12.27
C ILE A 71 13.02 10.57 13.36
N PRO A 72 14.33 10.41 13.08
CA PRO A 72 15.36 10.70 14.10
C PRO A 72 15.36 12.16 14.57
N LYS A 73 15.07 13.11 13.70
CA LYS A 73 14.97 14.53 14.04
C LYS A 73 13.76 14.80 14.93
N GLU A 74 12.62 14.23 14.57
CA GLU A 74 11.38 14.34 15.35
C GLU A 74 11.56 13.72 16.75
N ARG A 75 12.22 12.58 16.84
CA ARG A 75 12.57 11.93 18.13
C ARG A 75 13.52 12.80 18.98
N ALA A 76 14.50 13.43 18.35
CA ALA A 76 15.39 14.36 19.05
C ALA A 76 14.62 15.58 19.61
N ASN A 77 13.70 16.13 18.84
CA ASN A 77 12.83 17.24 19.26
C ASN A 77 11.91 16.84 20.43
N LEU A 78 11.32 15.65 20.39
CA LEU A 78 10.51 15.11 21.50
C LEU A 78 11.34 14.89 22.75
N THR A 79 12.57 14.38 22.61
CA THR A 79 13.49 14.21 23.74
C THR A 79 13.84 15.56 24.38
N ALA A 80 14.13 16.57 23.56
CA ALA A 80 14.37 17.92 24.05
C ALA A 80 13.12 18.52 24.75
N ALA A 81 11.92 18.24 24.25
CA ALA A 81 10.67 18.66 24.89
C ALA A 81 10.46 18.00 26.25
N ILE A 82 10.82 16.72 26.40
CA ILE A 82 10.80 16.02 27.71
C ILE A 82 11.73 16.70 28.72
N ASP A 83 12.92 17.09 28.28
CA ASP A 83 13.88 17.81 29.14
C ASP A 83 13.36 19.21 29.55
N VAL A 84 12.69 19.91 28.62
CA VAL A 84 12.03 21.20 28.92
C VAL A 84 10.91 21.00 29.96
N ALA A 85 10.07 19.97 29.75
CA ALA A 85 9.02 19.65 30.74
C ALA A 85 9.58 19.36 32.12
N GLN A 86 10.67 18.59 32.22
CA GLN A 86 11.35 18.30 33.50
C GLN A 86 11.88 19.56 34.15
N LYS A 87 12.60 20.41 33.43
CA LYS A 87 13.14 21.69 33.97
C LYS A 87 12.01 22.61 34.44
N LEU A 88 10.91 22.67 33.73
CA LEU A 88 9.74 23.45 34.08
C LEU A 88 9.13 22.96 35.42
N MET A 89 9.09 21.65 35.62
CA MET A 89 8.64 21.06 36.90
C MET A 89 9.57 21.45 38.08
N ASP A 90 10.89 21.44 37.84
CA ASP A 90 11.90 21.66 38.88
C ASP A 90 12.05 23.13 39.23
N SER A 91 12.12 24.03 38.21
CA SER A 91 12.44 25.46 38.42
C SER A 91 11.24 26.39 38.29
N LYS A 92 10.08 25.90 37.77
CA LYS A 92 8.92 26.68 37.39
C LYS A 92 9.23 27.82 36.41
N LYS A 93 10.33 27.67 35.66
CA LYS A 93 10.73 28.59 34.59
C LYS A 93 10.85 27.84 33.30
N LEU A 94 10.28 28.39 32.24
CA LEU A 94 10.43 27.85 30.89
C LEU A 94 11.86 28.13 30.40
N GLU A 95 12.69 27.10 30.35
CA GLU A 95 14.04 27.16 29.82
C GLU A 95 14.14 26.23 28.58
N GLY A 96 14.39 26.81 27.43
CA GLY A 96 14.50 26.09 26.15
C GLY A 96 13.34 26.35 25.22
N GLN A 97 13.43 25.76 24.02
CA GLN A 97 12.40 25.83 22.98
C GLN A 97 11.85 24.44 22.72
N VAL A 98 10.55 24.38 22.53
CA VAL A 98 9.86 23.15 22.11
C VAL A 98 9.48 23.28 20.66
N GLN A 99 10.06 22.41 19.82
CA GLN A 99 9.72 22.27 18.41
C GLN A 99 9.11 20.89 18.21
N LEU A 100 7.81 20.84 17.97
CA LEU A 100 7.10 19.60 17.63
C LEU A 100 6.64 19.71 16.19
N GLY A 101 6.98 18.72 15.42
CA GLY A 101 6.60 18.60 14.02
C GLY A 101 6.51 17.14 13.65
N PHE A 102 5.82 16.86 12.56
CA PHE A 102 5.63 15.51 12.06
C PHE A 102 5.53 15.57 10.53
N SER A 103 6.24 14.71 9.86
CA SER A 103 6.07 14.43 8.44
C SER A 103 5.36 13.08 8.27
N THR A 104 4.80 12.84 7.10
CA THR A 104 4.09 11.59 6.78
C THR A 104 4.63 11.01 5.49
N ALA A 105 4.63 9.68 5.37
CA ALA A 105 4.77 9.01 4.09
C ALA A 105 3.39 8.75 3.49
N ASP A 106 3.20 9.10 2.22
CA ASP A 106 1.99 8.80 1.44
C ASP A 106 2.25 7.55 0.58
N LEU A 107 2.10 6.37 1.17
CA LEU A 107 2.32 5.11 0.50
C LEU A 107 1.04 4.64 -0.19
N ARG A 108 1.11 4.48 -1.52
CA ARG A 108 -0.03 4.16 -2.37
C ARG A 108 -0.24 2.66 -2.53
N ASP A 109 -1.49 2.27 -2.81
CA ASP A 109 -1.88 0.90 -3.13
C ASP A 109 -2.87 0.82 -4.31
N ALA A 110 -2.94 1.88 -5.11
CA ALA A 110 -3.87 1.99 -6.24
C ALA A 110 -3.62 0.91 -7.29
N SER A 111 -2.35 0.58 -7.56
CA SER A 111 -1.99 -0.46 -8.52
C SER A 111 -2.42 -1.85 -8.07
N ARG A 112 -2.29 -2.15 -6.77
CA ARG A 112 -2.81 -3.39 -6.17
C ARG A 112 -4.33 -3.47 -6.30
N THR A 113 -5.01 -2.40 -5.94
CA THR A 113 -6.47 -2.30 -6.02
C THR A 113 -6.94 -2.48 -7.46
N THR A 114 -6.31 -1.80 -8.43
CA THR A 114 -6.61 -1.94 -9.86
C THR A 114 -6.39 -3.37 -10.34
N ALA A 115 -5.26 -4.01 -10.01
CA ALA A 115 -4.97 -5.38 -10.38
C ALA A 115 -6.00 -6.38 -9.81
N THR A 116 -6.54 -6.09 -8.63
CA THR A 116 -7.61 -6.89 -8.02
C THR A 116 -8.93 -6.74 -8.79
N VAL A 117 -9.36 -5.50 -9.04
CA VAL A 117 -10.65 -5.19 -9.70
C VAL A 117 -10.67 -5.65 -11.16
N THR A 118 -9.55 -5.53 -11.88
CA THR A 118 -9.42 -5.98 -13.27
C THR A 118 -9.23 -7.48 -13.42
N GLY A 119 -9.06 -8.22 -12.31
CA GLY A 119 -8.81 -9.67 -12.32
C GLY A 119 -7.38 -10.05 -12.71
N ALA A 120 -6.46 -9.09 -12.85
CA ALA A 120 -5.06 -9.34 -13.21
C ALA A 120 -4.37 -10.30 -12.24
N PHE A 121 -4.66 -10.23 -10.95
CA PHE A 121 -4.12 -11.17 -9.95
C PHE A 121 -4.57 -12.62 -10.17
N GLY A 122 -5.77 -12.85 -10.71
CA GLY A 122 -6.23 -14.19 -11.05
C GLY A 122 -5.47 -14.85 -12.21
N LEU A 123 -4.71 -14.04 -12.97
CA LEU A 123 -3.88 -14.47 -14.08
C LEU A 123 -2.40 -14.61 -13.73
N MET A 124 -1.99 -14.16 -12.52
CA MET A 124 -0.61 -14.26 -12.03
C MET A 124 -0.35 -15.59 -11.32
N ASP A 125 0.91 -15.99 -11.25
CA ASP A 125 1.31 -17.12 -10.44
C ASP A 125 1.04 -16.84 -8.95
N TYR A 126 0.57 -17.85 -8.22
CA TYR A 126 0.25 -17.74 -6.79
C TYR A 126 1.43 -17.19 -5.96
N SER A 127 2.66 -17.61 -6.27
CA SER A 127 3.86 -17.14 -5.58
C SER A 127 4.11 -15.65 -5.80
N GLU A 128 3.79 -15.12 -6.97
CA GLU A 128 3.90 -13.71 -7.31
C GLU A 128 2.85 -12.88 -6.57
N VAL A 129 1.58 -13.30 -6.61
CA VAL A 129 0.50 -12.66 -5.86
C VAL A 129 0.81 -12.62 -4.37
N LYS A 130 1.35 -13.72 -3.80
CA LYS A 130 1.75 -13.79 -2.40
C LYS A 130 2.84 -12.76 -2.06
N LYS A 131 3.84 -12.55 -2.94
CA LYS A 131 4.89 -11.53 -2.73
C LYS A 131 4.26 -10.12 -2.64
N TYR A 132 3.41 -9.77 -3.58
CA TYR A 132 2.73 -8.46 -3.55
C TYR A 132 1.83 -8.31 -2.32
N ALA A 133 1.04 -9.32 -2.00
CA ALA A 133 0.19 -9.30 -0.81
C ALA A 133 0.98 -9.10 0.48
N THR A 134 2.16 -9.72 0.60
CA THR A 134 3.05 -9.56 1.76
C THR A 134 3.57 -8.14 1.89
N VAL A 135 4.06 -7.54 0.79
CA VAL A 135 4.58 -6.17 0.78
C VAL A 135 3.49 -5.15 1.17
N TYR A 136 2.33 -5.23 0.51
CA TYR A 136 1.23 -4.32 0.82
C TYR A 136 0.67 -4.54 2.24
N GLY A 137 0.73 -5.77 2.76
CA GLY A 137 0.38 -6.05 4.15
C GLY A 137 1.34 -5.37 5.15
N HIS A 138 2.64 -5.40 4.90
CA HIS A 138 3.63 -4.66 5.71
C HIS A 138 3.47 -3.14 5.57
N GLN A 139 3.15 -2.66 4.36
CA GLN A 139 2.84 -1.25 4.13
C GLN A 139 1.64 -0.79 4.96
N GLU A 140 0.59 -1.60 5.04
CA GLU A 140 -0.57 -1.29 5.87
C GLU A 140 -0.22 -1.25 7.37
N LEU A 141 0.64 -2.15 7.85
CA LEU A 141 1.12 -2.11 9.23
C LEU A 141 1.91 -0.83 9.54
N PHE A 142 2.79 -0.42 8.63
CA PHE A 142 3.53 0.84 8.74
C PHE A 142 2.57 2.05 8.80
N LEU A 143 1.61 2.15 7.88
CA LEU A 143 0.65 3.25 7.85
C LEU A 143 -0.23 3.32 9.11
N ARG A 144 -0.57 2.18 9.70
CA ARG A 144 -1.26 2.14 11.00
C ARG A 144 -0.37 2.67 12.12
N ALA A 145 0.91 2.31 12.16
CA ALA A 145 1.84 2.84 13.15
C ALA A 145 2.03 4.35 12.97
N GLN A 146 2.18 4.83 11.75
CA GLN A 146 2.23 6.26 11.42
C GLN A 146 0.97 6.99 11.94
N THR A 147 -0.21 6.42 11.70
CA THR A 147 -1.47 6.99 12.20
C THR A 147 -1.48 7.07 13.72
N THR A 148 -0.98 6.05 14.41
CA THR A 148 -0.88 6.05 15.89
C THR A 148 0.06 7.15 16.35
N ALA A 149 1.23 7.31 15.73
CA ALA A 149 2.19 8.36 16.06
C ALA A 149 1.60 9.77 15.86
N ILE A 150 0.81 9.98 14.80
CA ILE A 150 0.09 11.24 14.57
C ILE A 150 -0.93 11.53 15.67
N LEU A 151 -1.69 10.53 16.10
CA LEU A 151 -2.70 10.68 17.17
C LEU A 151 -2.04 11.01 18.52
N ASP A 152 -0.93 10.33 18.84
CA ASP A 152 -0.18 10.61 20.07
C ASP A 152 0.45 12.00 20.03
N LEU A 153 1.03 12.41 18.90
CA LEU A 153 1.54 13.77 18.73
C LEU A 153 0.42 14.81 18.85
N THR A 154 -0.75 14.56 18.28
CA THR A 154 -1.89 15.47 18.38
C THR A 154 -2.29 15.70 19.85
N ARG A 155 -2.29 14.64 20.67
CA ARG A 155 -2.52 14.72 22.10
C ARG A 155 -1.42 15.54 22.79
N THR A 156 -0.17 15.27 22.47
CA THR A 156 0.99 16.02 22.97
C THR A 156 0.90 17.51 22.62
N MET A 157 0.52 17.84 21.38
CA MET A 157 0.36 19.23 20.93
C MET A 157 -0.83 19.94 21.59
N ALA A 158 -1.90 19.24 21.93
CA ALA A 158 -3.05 19.82 22.61
C ALA A 158 -2.67 20.41 23.98
N ALA A 159 -1.66 19.86 24.63
CA ALA A 159 -1.18 20.35 25.92
C ALA A 159 -0.08 21.44 25.82
N ILE A 160 0.34 21.83 24.60
CA ILE A 160 1.43 22.82 24.43
C ILE A 160 1.09 24.20 25.00
N HIS A 161 -0.21 24.50 25.20
CA HIS A 161 -0.67 25.74 25.85
C HIS A 161 -0.14 25.87 27.30
N LEU A 162 0.20 24.76 27.96
CA LEU A 162 0.82 24.77 29.28
C LEU A 162 2.14 25.57 29.30
N LEU A 163 2.86 25.58 28.18
CA LEU A 163 4.10 26.35 28.05
C LEU A 163 3.84 27.85 27.95
N GLN A 164 2.70 28.27 27.40
CA GLN A 164 2.30 29.67 27.30
C GLN A 164 1.89 30.26 28.70
N HIS A 165 1.44 29.38 29.59
CA HIS A 165 0.99 29.74 30.96
C HIS A 165 1.75 28.91 31.99
N SER A 166 3.07 28.82 31.82
CA SER A 166 3.94 27.95 32.65
C SER A 166 3.91 28.32 34.11
N ASP A 167 3.62 29.59 34.47
CA ASP A 167 3.40 30.07 35.81
C ASP A 167 2.18 29.48 36.52
N LYS A 168 1.20 29.01 35.76
CA LYS A 168 -0.07 28.44 36.24
C LYS A 168 -0.13 26.93 36.08
N ALA A 169 0.80 26.33 35.29
CA ALA A 169 0.81 24.89 35.07
C ALA A 169 1.05 24.13 36.38
N THR A 170 0.20 23.15 36.62
CA THR A 170 0.35 22.28 37.82
C THR A 170 1.39 21.18 37.53
N ALA A 171 1.99 20.66 38.57
CA ALA A 171 2.95 19.55 38.48
C ALA A 171 2.30 18.32 37.83
N ARG A 172 1.00 18.08 38.03
CA ARG A 172 0.26 16.97 37.42
C ARG A 172 0.09 17.15 35.92
N GLU A 173 -0.31 18.34 35.46
CA GLU A 173 -0.46 18.63 34.02
C GLU A 173 0.87 18.49 33.29
N LEU A 174 1.97 18.91 33.90
CA LEU A 174 3.31 18.75 33.33
C LEU A 174 3.74 17.27 33.25
N GLU A 175 3.43 16.47 34.29
CA GLU A 175 3.73 15.04 34.29
C GLU A 175 2.88 14.30 33.24
N ASP A 176 1.59 14.63 33.13
CA ASP A 176 0.71 14.09 32.10
C ASP A 176 1.23 14.44 30.69
N TRP A 177 1.63 15.68 30.45
CA TRP A 177 2.24 16.09 29.17
C TRP A 177 3.56 15.37 28.90
N LYS A 178 4.41 15.20 29.90
CA LYS A 178 5.66 14.44 29.79
C LYS A 178 5.40 12.97 29.46
N MET A 179 4.32 12.39 29.96
CA MET A 179 3.89 11.06 29.59
C MET A 179 3.44 10.99 28.12
N ASP A 180 2.65 11.95 27.63
CA ASP A 180 2.24 12.03 26.22
C ASP A 180 3.45 12.17 25.27
N LEU A 181 4.46 12.98 25.64
CA LEU A 181 5.72 13.07 24.90
C LEU A 181 6.44 11.72 24.81
N ARG A 182 6.50 10.95 25.91
CA ARG A 182 7.10 9.60 25.92
C ARG A 182 6.32 8.61 25.08
N LEU A 183 5.00 8.66 25.10
CA LEU A 183 4.14 7.81 24.26
C LEU A 183 4.38 8.12 22.79
N THR A 184 4.41 9.39 22.40
CA THR A 184 4.73 9.81 21.04
C THR A 184 6.11 9.32 20.61
N LEU A 185 7.11 9.42 21.48
CA LEU A 185 8.45 8.92 21.22
C LEU A 185 8.48 7.40 21.00
N ALA A 186 7.70 6.65 21.78
CA ALA A 186 7.57 5.20 21.62
C ALA A 186 6.86 4.84 20.31
N SER A 187 5.78 5.54 19.95
CA SER A 187 5.05 5.33 18.69
C SER A 187 5.94 5.60 17.47
N LEU A 188 6.78 6.66 17.50
CA LEU A 188 7.76 6.92 16.44
C LEU A 188 8.82 5.82 16.34
N ALA A 189 9.27 5.26 17.44
CA ALA A 189 10.22 4.15 17.42
C ALA A 189 9.62 2.88 16.79
N ILE A 190 8.33 2.62 17.02
CA ILE A 190 7.60 1.52 16.38
C ILE A 190 7.44 1.77 14.88
N GLU A 191 7.05 3.00 14.48
CA GLU A 191 6.94 3.41 13.08
C GLU A 191 8.28 3.22 12.35
N GLU A 192 9.39 3.69 12.95
CA GLU A 192 10.75 3.55 12.41
C GLU A 192 11.10 2.07 12.15
N GLY A 193 10.93 1.21 13.16
CA GLY A 193 11.23 -0.22 13.03
C GLY A 193 10.40 -0.94 11.98
N LEU A 194 9.11 -0.62 11.87
CA LEU A 194 8.24 -1.15 10.81
C LEU A 194 8.64 -0.61 9.43
N GLY A 195 9.03 0.66 9.35
CA GLY A 195 9.52 1.28 8.11
C GLY A 195 10.81 0.64 7.61
N GLU A 196 11.79 0.40 8.49
CA GLU A 196 13.02 -0.31 8.14
C GLU A 196 12.75 -1.75 7.63
N GLY A 197 11.80 -2.43 8.25
CA GLY A 197 11.32 -3.74 7.81
C GLY A 197 10.71 -3.67 6.41
N LEU A 198 9.86 -2.68 6.16
CA LEU A 198 9.17 -2.48 4.88
C LEU A 198 10.16 -2.13 3.75
N VAL A 199 11.22 -1.34 4.01
CA VAL A 199 12.28 -1.07 3.02
C VAL A 199 12.89 -2.38 2.52
N LYS A 200 13.19 -3.32 3.42
CA LYS A 200 13.74 -4.63 3.05
C LYS A 200 12.77 -5.46 2.20
N GLU A 201 11.47 -5.36 2.47
CA GLU A 201 10.45 -6.04 1.66
C GLU A 201 10.35 -5.43 0.25
N TYR A 202 10.36 -4.09 0.13
CA TYR A 202 10.43 -3.44 -1.18
C TYR A 202 11.66 -3.88 -1.97
N GLU A 203 12.84 -3.84 -1.36
CA GLU A 203 14.07 -4.29 -2.00
C GLU A 203 13.99 -5.75 -2.49
N ARG A 204 13.44 -6.64 -1.67
CA ARG A 204 13.31 -8.07 -2.03
C ARG A 204 12.44 -8.27 -3.26
N VAL A 205 11.32 -7.55 -3.34
CA VAL A 205 10.40 -7.66 -4.48
C VAL A 205 10.99 -7.01 -5.71
N LEU A 206 11.60 -5.82 -5.59
CA LEU A 206 12.16 -5.07 -6.70
C LEU A 206 13.41 -5.74 -7.30
N LYS A 207 14.34 -6.28 -6.47
CA LYS A 207 15.52 -7.03 -6.94
C LYS A 207 15.16 -8.36 -7.62
N GLY A 208 14.11 -9.03 -7.19
CA GLY A 208 13.65 -10.27 -7.82
C GLY A 208 13.00 -10.09 -9.20
N GLN A 209 12.93 -8.85 -9.70
CA GLN A 209 12.37 -8.47 -11.00
C GLN A 209 13.39 -7.81 -11.92
N GLU A 210 14.67 -7.70 -11.49
CA GLU A 210 15.74 -7.29 -12.39
C GLU A 210 16.04 -8.46 -13.36
N PRO A 211 16.13 -8.19 -14.67
CA PRO A 211 16.31 -9.21 -15.71
C PRO A 211 17.66 -9.91 -15.62
#